data_47130ecd494a19ebccb5903e5a371677
#
_entry.id   47130ecd494a19ebccb5903e5a371677
#
_cell.length_a   1.000
_cell.length_b   1.000
_cell.length_c   1.000
_cell.angle_alpha   90.00
_cell.angle_beta   90.00
_cell.angle_gamma   90.00
#
_symmetry.space_group_name_H-M   'P 1'
#
loop_
_entity.id
_entity.type
_entity.pdbx_description
1 polymer ?
#
loop_
_entity_poly.entity_id
_entity_poly.type
_entity_poly.pdbx_seq_one_letter_code
_entity_poly.pdbx_strand_id
1 'polypeptide(L)'
;MKIQKIEAKSIVDSRKEPTIEVSVLTQKGKFISSAPNGKSKGKFEANPYIKSLQQDINFINNIKPKILRKLKIEEFKELKEIEAFAEKNIGANSLFALESSILKALAAEQEKQLWEFLSRGKPKKLPYPVGNVVGGGLHGKGFKGKEPDFQE
;
A
#
# COMPACT_ATOMS: atom_id res chain seq x y z
N MET A 1 2.63 -16.01 -11.72
CA MET A 1 1.90 -16.13 -10.43
C MET A 1 0.43 -16.49 -10.66
N LYS A 2 -0.17 -17.38 -9.83
CA LYS A 2 -1.60 -17.77 -9.91
C LYS A 2 -2.36 -17.28 -8.67
N ILE A 3 -3.05 -16.16 -8.81
CA ILE A 3 -3.93 -15.63 -7.76
C ILE A 3 -5.16 -16.51 -7.64
N GLN A 4 -5.45 -16.99 -6.42
CA GLN A 4 -6.62 -17.81 -6.08
C GLN A 4 -7.76 -16.95 -5.55
N LYS A 5 -7.44 -15.99 -4.67
CA LYS A 5 -8.41 -15.10 -4.02
C LYS A 5 -7.80 -13.74 -3.70
N ILE A 6 -8.63 -12.71 -3.75
CA ILE A 6 -8.32 -11.38 -3.26
C ILE A 6 -9.42 -10.99 -2.31
N GLU A 7 -9.05 -10.44 -1.17
CA GLU A 7 -9.97 -9.97 -0.15
C GLU A 7 -9.50 -8.63 0.40
N ALA A 8 -10.44 -7.72 0.58
CA ALA A 8 -10.23 -6.46 1.29
C ALA A 8 -11.19 -6.39 2.48
N LYS A 9 -10.73 -5.81 3.56
CA LYS A 9 -11.54 -5.54 4.75
C LYS A 9 -11.12 -4.23 5.39
N SER A 10 -12.02 -3.67 6.20
CA SER A 10 -11.69 -2.58 7.09
C SER A 10 -10.93 -3.11 8.31
N ILE A 11 -9.88 -2.40 8.68
CA ILE A 11 -9.15 -2.55 9.93
C ILE A 11 -9.06 -1.19 10.62
N VAL A 12 -8.54 -1.12 11.83
CA VAL A 12 -8.24 0.15 12.50
C VAL A 12 -6.74 0.37 12.55
N ASP A 13 -6.32 1.61 12.33
CA ASP A 13 -4.92 2.02 12.48
C ASP A 13 -4.55 2.30 13.96
N SER A 14 -3.31 2.71 14.21
CA SER A 14 -2.82 3.04 15.56
C SER A 14 -3.57 4.22 16.22
N ARG A 15 -4.29 5.03 15.45
CA ARG A 15 -5.14 6.13 15.94
C ARG A 15 -6.60 5.74 16.09
N LYS A 16 -6.91 4.45 15.92
CA LYS A 16 -8.28 3.90 15.93
C LYS A 16 -9.16 4.42 14.79
N GLU A 17 -8.54 4.89 13.69
CA GLU A 17 -9.24 5.31 12.48
C GLU A 17 -9.41 4.13 11.52
N PRO A 18 -10.58 4.00 10.84
CA PRO A 18 -10.78 2.94 9.87
C PRO A 18 -9.82 3.08 8.68
N THR A 19 -9.19 2.00 8.31
CA THR A 19 -8.37 1.91 7.11
C THR A 19 -8.54 0.57 6.42
N ILE A 20 -7.81 0.33 5.33
CA ILE A 20 -7.95 -0.85 4.50
C ILE A 20 -6.80 -1.84 4.72
N GLU A 21 -7.15 -3.11 4.77
CA GLU A 21 -6.24 -4.24 4.61
C GLU A 21 -6.66 -5.03 3.38
N VAL A 22 -5.70 -5.34 2.51
CA VAL A 22 -5.91 -6.22 1.35
C VAL A 22 -5.06 -7.48 1.50
N SER A 23 -5.62 -8.61 1.14
CA SER A 23 -4.93 -9.89 1.10
C SER A 23 -5.06 -10.56 -0.25
N VAL A 24 -3.96 -11.15 -0.71
CA VAL A 24 -3.87 -11.94 -1.94
C VAL A 24 -3.46 -13.36 -1.57
N LEU A 25 -4.27 -14.34 -1.94
CA LEU A 25 -4.00 -15.76 -1.75
C LEU A 25 -3.47 -16.36 -3.05
N THR A 26 -2.34 -17.04 -2.96
CA THR A 26 -1.71 -17.80 -4.05
C THR A 26 -1.37 -19.22 -3.60
N GLN A 27 -0.73 -20.01 -4.45
CA GLN A 27 -0.17 -21.30 -4.05
C GLN A 27 0.99 -21.19 -3.07
N LYS A 28 1.72 -20.06 -3.06
CA LYS A 28 2.84 -19.79 -2.15
C LYS A 28 2.40 -19.25 -0.78
N GLY A 29 1.12 -18.94 -0.60
CA GLY A 29 0.58 -18.46 0.66
C GLY A 29 -0.35 -17.26 0.55
N LYS A 30 -0.65 -16.65 1.70
CA LYS A 30 -1.47 -15.43 1.83
C LYS A 30 -0.56 -14.23 2.12
N PHE A 31 -0.67 -13.21 1.29
CA PHE A 31 0.13 -11.98 1.36
C PHE A 31 -0.77 -10.80 1.69
N ILE A 32 -0.42 -10.07 2.75
CA ILE A 32 -1.27 -9.03 3.33
C ILE A 32 -0.53 -7.71 3.33
N SER A 33 -1.24 -6.65 3.00
CA SER A 33 -0.79 -5.26 3.14
C SER A 33 -1.94 -4.36 3.56
N SER A 34 -1.62 -3.32 4.31
CA SER A 34 -2.54 -2.28 4.72
C SER A 34 -1.94 -0.92 4.42
N ALA A 35 -2.78 0.10 4.32
CA ALA A 35 -2.35 1.47 4.14
C ALA A 35 -2.82 2.32 5.32
N PRO A 36 -1.93 2.96 6.08
CA PRO A 36 -2.31 3.85 7.16
C PRO A 36 -2.90 5.16 6.60
N ASN A 37 -3.80 5.78 7.35
CA ASN A 37 -4.27 7.12 7.01
C ASN A 37 -3.20 8.18 7.36
N GLY A 38 -3.04 9.19 6.50
CA GLY A 38 -2.22 10.36 6.80
C GLY A 38 -2.83 11.21 7.91
N LYS A 39 -2.00 11.93 8.69
CA LYS A 39 -2.48 12.90 9.69
C LYS A 39 -2.92 14.21 9.04
N SER A 40 -2.27 14.60 7.96
CA SER A 40 -2.56 15.78 7.15
C SER A 40 -2.62 15.37 5.68
N LYS A 41 -3.26 16.18 4.86
CA LYS A 41 -3.35 15.96 3.42
C LYS A 41 -2.69 17.11 2.67
N GLY A 42 -1.76 16.80 1.81
CA GLY A 42 -1.12 17.74 0.91
C GLY A 42 -2.06 18.18 -0.22
N LYS A 43 -1.80 19.36 -0.79
CA LYS A 43 -2.63 19.93 -1.87
C LYS A 43 -2.71 19.03 -3.11
N PHE A 44 -1.65 18.32 -3.41
CA PHE A 44 -1.52 17.44 -4.59
C PHE A 44 -1.63 15.96 -4.26
N GLU A 45 -1.94 15.63 -3.02
CA GLU A 45 -2.09 14.25 -2.58
C GLU A 45 -3.42 13.68 -3.08
N ALA A 46 -3.37 12.46 -3.62
CA ALA A 46 -4.56 11.76 -4.07
C ALA A 46 -5.51 11.43 -2.91
N ASN A 47 -6.79 11.26 -3.20
CA ASN A 47 -7.75 10.85 -2.18
C ASN A 47 -7.44 9.45 -1.68
N PRO A 48 -7.46 9.20 -0.35
CA PRO A 48 -7.22 7.87 0.22
C PRO A 48 -8.24 6.83 -0.29
N TYR A 49 -9.48 7.25 -0.49
CA TYR A 49 -10.58 6.46 -1.06
C TYR A 49 -11.31 7.29 -2.11
N ILE A 50 -11.84 6.67 -3.17
CA ILE A 50 -12.54 7.42 -4.25
C ILE A 50 -13.79 8.10 -3.70
N LYS A 51 -14.68 7.36 -3.06
CA LYS A 51 -15.89 7.90 -2.44
C LYS A 51 -15.97 7.51 -0.96
N SER A 52 -15.68 6.27 -0.66
CA SER A 52 -15.64 5.74 0.71
C SER A 52 -14.80 4.47 0.78
N LEU A 53 -14.25 4.19 1.98
CA LEU A 53 -13.54 2.95 2.28
C LEU A 53 -14.37 1.71 1.91
N GLN A 54 -15.67 1.71 2.23
CA GLN A 54 -16.55 0.58 1.95
C GLN A 54 -16.73 0.32 0.46
N GLN A 55 -16.79 1.37 -0.35
CA GLN A 55 -16.91 1.19 -1.81
C GLN A 55 -15.64 0.62 -2.42
N ASP A 56 -14.48 1.08 -1.98
CA ASP A 56 -13.18 0.55 -2.40
C ASP A 56 -13.05 -0.94 -2.00
N ILE A 57 -13.44 -1.30 -0.77
CA ILE A 57 -13.48 -2.70 -0.30
C ILE A 57 -14.39 -3.54 -1.20
N ASN A 58 -15.60 -3.05 -1.49
CA ASN A 58 -16.53 -3.76 -2.34
C ASN A 58 -15.98 -3.96 -3.77
N PHE A 59 -15.35 -2.93 -4.33
CA PHE A 59 -14.71 -3.06 -5.65
C PHE A 59 -13.64 -4.15 -5.64
N ILE A 60 -12.70 -4.11 -4.68
CA ILE A 60 -11.61 -5.08 -4.58
C ILE A 60 -12.15 -6.50 -4.39
N ASN A 61 -13.14 -6.70 -3.52
CA ASN A 61 -13.76 -8.02 -3.27
C ASN A 61 -14.49 -8.58 -4.48
N ASN A 62 -14.92 -7.73 -5.42
CA ASN A 62 -15.56 -8.14 -6.66
C ASN A 62 -14.57 -8.39 -7.81
N ILE A 63 -13.27 -8.12 -7.62
CA ILE A 63 -12.25 -8.42 -8.64
C ILE A 63 -12.14 -9.94 -8.80
N LYS A 64 -12.54 -10.42 -9.98
CA LYS A 64 -12.38 -11.85 -10.29
C LYS A 64 -10.89 -12.17 -10.48
N PRO A 65 -10.32 -13.17 -9.80
CA PRO A 65 -8.90 -13.51 -9.91
C PRO A 65 -8.43 -13.76 -11.35
N LYS A 66 -9.33 -14.23 -12.24
CA LYS A 66 -9.01 -14.42 -13.66
C LYS A 66 -8.67 -13.11 -14.39
N ILE A 67 -9.16 -11.96 -13.91
CA ILE A 67 -8.86 -10.64 -14.50
C ILE A 67 -7.40 -10.31 -14.22
N LEU A 68 -6.97 -10.41 -12.96
CA LEU A 68 -5.58 -10.14 -12.58
C LEU A 68 -4.59 -11.14 -13.19
N ARG A 69 -5.03 -12.38 -13.45
CA ARG A 69 -4.20 -13.36 -14.17
C ARG A 69 -3.98 -13.02 -15.65
N LYS A 70 -4.85 -12.21 -16.25
CA LYS A 70 -4.65 -11.71 -17.62
C LYS A 70 -3.62 -10.58 -17.67
N LEU A 71 -3.47 -9.85 -16.55
CA LEU A 71 -2.40 -8.88 -16.38
C LEU A 71 -1.11 -9.68 -16.15
N LYS A 72 -0.21 -9.67 -17.09
CA LYS A 72 1.07 -10.40 -17.01
C LYS A 72 2.04 -9.64 -16.11
N ILE A 73 1.83 -9.74 -14.80
CA ILE A 73 2.65 -9.04 -13.81
C ILE A 73 3.73 -10.00 -13.32
N GLU A 74 4.96 -9.74 -13.75
CA GLU A 74 6.18 -10.49 -13.41
C GLU A 74 7.25 -9.59 -12.81
N GLU A 75 7.20 -8.27 -13.11
CA GLU A 75 8.12 -7.27 -12.64
C GLU A 75 7.39 -6.09 -11.97
N PHE A 76 8.14 -5.33 -11.16
CA PHE A 76 7.62 -4.14 -10.48
C PHE A 76 6.97 -3.12 -11.42
N LYS A 77 7.60 -2.85 -12.57
CA LYS A 77 7.10 -1.87 -13.55
C LYS A 77 5.71 -2.19 -14.11
N GLU A 78 5.31 -3.47 -14.06
CA GLU A 78 4.05 -3.95 -14.61
C GLU A 78 2.87 -3.75 -13.64
N LEU A 79 3.13 -3.28 -12.41
CA LEU A 79 2.07 -2.81 -11.51
C LEU A 79 1.26 -1.67 -12.13
N LYS A 80 1.81 -0.92 -13.09
CA LYS A 80 1.07 0.08 -13.87
C LYS A 80 -0.18 -0.48 -14.56
N GLU A 81 -0.21 -1.77 -14.87
CA GLU A 81 -1.41 -2.40 -15.40
C GLU A 81 -2.52 -2.50 -14.34
N ILE A 82 -2.15 -2.67 -13.06
CA ILE A 82 -3.09 -2.63 -11.94
C ILE A 82 -3.58 -1.21 -11.72
N GLU A 83 -2.69 -0.23 -11.74
CA GLU A 83 -3.06 1.18 -11.66
C GLU A 83 -4.10 1.51 -12.73
N ALA A 84 -3.80 1.25 -14.00
CA ALA A 84 -4.70 1.52 -15.13
C ALA A 84 -6.06 0.83 -14.99
N PHE A 85 -6.11 -0.36 -14.38
CA PHE A 85 -7.35 -1.10 -14.12
C PHE A 85 -8.16 -0.51 -12.97
N ALA A 86 -7.49 -0.07 -11.89
CA ALA A 86 -8.10 0.20 -10.61
C ALA A 86 -8.23 1.69 -10.25
N GLU A 87 -7.37 2.58 -10.77
CA GLU A 87 -7.24 3.99 -10.36
C GLU A 87 -8.55 4.81 -10.42
N LYS A 88 -9.46 4.46 -11.33
CA LYS A 88 -10.76 5.13 -11.47
C LYS A 88 -11.81 4.63 -10.49
N ASN A 89 -11.54 3.55 -9.77
CA ASN A 89 -12.52 2.84 -8.96
C ASN A 89 -12.15 2.80 -7.48
N ILE A 90 -10.86 2.95 -7.14
CA ILE A 90 -10.36 2.92 -5.77
C ILE A 90 -9.39 4.08 -5.51
N GLY A 91 -9.30 4.52 -4.26
CA GLY A 91 -8.38 5.59 -3.87
C GLY A 91 -6.97 5.11 -3.60
N ALA A 92 -6.07 6.07 -3.30
CA ALA A 92 -4.64 5.83 -3.18
C ALA A 92 -4.28 4.80 -2.09
N ASN A 93 -4.94 4.83 -0.93
CA ASN A 93 -4.68 3.86 0.14
C ASN A 93 -5.06 2.44 -0.29
N SER A 94 -6.20 2.31 -0.96
CA SER A 94 -6.71 1.03 -1.45
C SER A 94 -5.83 0.47 -2.57
N LEU A 95 -5.37 1.33 -3.47
CA LEU A 95 -4.46 0.96 -4.55
C LEU A 95 -3.11 0.51 -3.98
N PHE A 96 -2.52 1.29 -3.06
CA PHE A 96 -1.27 0.93 -2.40
C PHE A 96 -1.35 -0.44 -1.69
N ALA A 97 -2.43 -0.68 -0.93
CA ALA A 97 -2.62 -1.95 -0.23
C ALA A 97 -2.75 -3.13 -1.19
N LEU A 98 -3.47 -2.95 -2.32
CA LEU A 98 -3.63 -3.95 -3.36
C LEU A 98 -2.30 -4.28 -4.05
N GLU A 99 -1.60 -3.25 -4.53
CA GLU A 99 -0.32 -3.41 -5.22
C GLU A 99 0.76 -4.00 -4.32
N SER A 100 0.85 -3.52 -3.08
CA SER A 100 1.81 -4.05 -2.11
C SER A 100 1.57 -5.53 -1.78
N SER A 101 0.30 -5.97 -1.71
CA SER A 101 -0.04 -7.38 -1.49
C SER A 101 0.34 -8.24 -2.70
N ILE A 102 0.10 -7.74 -3.91
CA ILE A 102 0.49 -8.41 -5.16
C ILE A 102 2.02 -8.47 -5.27
N LEU A 103 2.72 -7.39 -4.93
CA LEU A 103 4.16 -7.31 -4.98
C LEU A 103 4.83 -8.32 -4.03
N LYS A 104 4.32 -8.47 -2.81
CA LYS A 104 4.77 -9.51 -1.86
C LYS A 104 4.55 -10.91 -2.42
N ALA A 105 3.40 -11.15 -3.06
CA ALA A 105 3.10 -12.42 -3.68
C ALA A 105 4.05 -12.73 -4.86
N LEU A 106 4.39 -11.72 -5.68
CA LEU A 106 5.34 -11.85 -6.78
C LEU A 106 6.75 -12.16 -6.30
N ALA A 107 7.21 -11.50 -5.25
CA ALA A 107 8.51 -11.77 -4.65
C ALA A 107 8.58 -13.23 -4.15
N ALA A 108 7.54 -13.70 -3.46
CA ALA A 108 7.47 -15.07 -2.98
C ALA A 108 7.37 -16.10 -4.10
N GLU A 109 6.69 -15.79 -5.21
CA GLU A 109 6.65 -16.67 -6.40
C GLU A 109 8.02 -16.88 -7.01
N GLN A 110 8.88 -15.84 -6.94
CA GLN A 110 10.28 -15.90 -7.39
C GLN A 110 11.25 -16.34 -6.29
N GLU A 111 10.75 -16.80 -5.14
CA GLU A 111 11.56 -17.25 -3.99
C GLU A 111 12.54 -16.18 -3.49
N LYS A 112 12.13 -14.91 -3.57
CA LYS A 112 12.91 -13.74 -3.16
C LYS A 112 12.27 -13.04 -1.98
N GLN A 113 13.10 -12.42 -1.15
CA GLN A 113 12.62 -11.39 -0.24
C GLN A 113 12.15 -10.17 -1.05
N LEU A 114 11.21 -9.38 -0.51
CA LEU A 114 10.66 -8.23 -1.22
C LEU A 114 11.75 -7.22 -1.65
N TRP A 115 12.71 -6.94 -0.78
CA TRP A 115 13.82 -6.04 -1.09
C TRP A 115 14.75 -6.58 -2.20
N GLU A 116 14.94 -7.90 -2.27
CA GLU A 116 15.71 -8.54 -3.34
C GLU A 116 14.99 -8.42 -4.69
N PHE A 117 13.67 -8.62 -4.67
CA PHE A 117 12.83 -8.48 -5.86
C PHE A 117 12.88 -7.04 -6.38
N LEU A 118 12.77 -6.04 -5.51
CA LEU A 118 12.78 -4.62 -5.87
C LEU A 118 14.17 -4.13 -6.31
N SER A 119 15.23 -4.60 -5.69
CA SER A 119 16.61 -4.14 -5.96
C SER A 119 17.23 -4.71 -7.24
N ARG A 120 16.55 -5.65 -7.89
CA ARG A 120 17.09 -6.37 -9.07
C ARG A 120 18.47 -6.99 -8.83
N GLY A 121 18.78 -7.34 -7.59
CA GLY A 121 20.04 -7.91 -7.17
C GLY A 121 20.42 -7.50 -5.74
N LYS A 122 21.61 -7.92 -5.29
CA LYS A 122 22.08 -7.55 -3.95
C LYS A 122 22.39 -6.04 -3.90
N PRO A 123 21.83 -5.28 -2.95
CA PRO A 123 22.18 -3.89 -2.78
C PRO A 123 23.67 -3.77 -2.42
N LYS A 124 24.36 -2.86 -3.07
CA LYS A 124 25.81 -2.64 -2.83
C LYS A 124 26.05 -1.80 -1.57
N LYS A 125 25.08 -1.03 -1.13
CA LYS A 125 25.15 -0.15 0.04
C LYS A 125 23.79 -0.07 0.72
N LEU A 126 23.80 0.04 2.05
CA LEU A 126 22.61 0.46 2.80
C LEU A 126 22.45 1.98 2.67
N PRO A 127 21.21 2.48 2.55
CA PRO A 127 20.96 3.91 2.59
C PRO A 127 21.32 4.48 3.96
N TYR A 128 21.81 5.72 4.01
CA TYR A 128 21.91 6.42 5.28
C TYR A 128 20.51 6.69 5.82
N PRO A 129 20.26 6.42 7.11
CA PRO A 129 18.97 6.77 7.70
C PRO A 129 18.81 8.30 7.72
N VAL A 130 17.61 8.75 7.35
CA VAL A 130 17.24 10.17 7.42
C VAL A 130 16.02 10.25 8.34
N GLY A 131 16.12 11.10 9.37
CA GLY A 131 15.05 11.27 10.33
C GLY A 131 14.76 12.75 10.59
N ASN A 132 13.56 13.04 11.05
CA ASN A 132 13.21 14.36 11.53
C ASN A 132 13.85 14.60 12.90
N VAL A 133 14.51 15.76 13.05
CA VAL A 133 15.05 16.20 14.33
C VAL A 133 14.15 17.27 14.95
N VAL A 134 13.69 18.20 14.13
CA VAL A 134 12.78 19.28 14.55
C VAL A 134 11.52 19.22 13.69
N GLY A 135 10.39 19.03 14.31
CA GLY A 135 9.07 19.04 13.70
C GLY A 135 8.25 20.25 14.15
N GLY A 136 7.02 20.34 13.67
CA GLY A 136 6.11 21.43 14.06
C GLY A 136 4.81 21.40 13.24
N GLY A 137 4.08 22.51 13.25
CA GLY A 137 2.83 22.66 12.53
C GLY A 137 1.76 21.69 13.04
N LEU A 138 1.04 21.02 12.13
CA LEU A 138 -0.02 20.08 12.46
C LEU A 138 0.47 18.81 13.19
N HIS A 139 1.75 18.52 13.13
CA HIS A 139 2.38 17.35 13.75
C HIS A 139 2.96 17.65 15.13
N GLY A 140 3.14 18.94 15.50
CA GLY A 140 3.65 19.32 16.79
C GLY A 140 2.65 19.03 17.92
N LYS A 141 3.18 18.64 19.10
CA LYS A 141 2.38 18.44 20.31
C LYS A 141 2.10 19.75 21.05
N GLY A 142 2.77 20.84 20.67
CA GLY A 142 2.66 22.13 21.31
C GLY A 142 1.32 22.82 21.07
N PHE A 143 1.09 23.91 21.81
CA PHE A 143 -0.15 24.67 21.81
C PHE A 143 -0.47 25.21 20.39
N LYS A 144 -1.49 24.65 19.75
CA LYS A 144 -1.93 24.99 18.38
C LYS A 144 -0.84 24.89 17.31
N GLY A 145 0.12 23.98 17.44
CA GLY A 145 1.17 23.77 16.45
C GLY A 145 2.18 24.92 16.32
N LYS A 146 2.29 25.78 17.32
CA LYS A 146 3.21 26.93 17.32
C LYS A 146 4.58 26.61 17.90
N GLU A 147 4.71 25.53 18.65
CA GLU A 147 5.98 25.12 19.24
C GLU A 147 6.65 24.04 18.39
N PRO A 148 7.98 24.11 18.23
CA PRO A 148 8.71 23.05 17.58
C PRO A 148 8.61 21.75 18.40
N ASP A 149 8.51 20.62 17.71
CA ASP A 149 8.55 19.28 18.29
C ASP A 149 9.92 18.66 17.95
N PHE A 150 10.66 18.27 18.97
CA PHE A 150 11.93 17.57 18.78
C PHE A 150 11.64 16.07 18.75
N GLN A 151 12.10 15.41 17.69
CA GLN A 151 11.90 13.97 17.48
C GLN A 151 13.28 13.30 17.38
N GLU A 152 13.41 12.17 18.06
CA GLU A 152 14.59 11.31 17.99
C GLU A 152 14.58 10.41 16.76
#